data_c1575bc2754686c3df1a5746a8871114
#
_entry.id   c1575bc2754686c3df1a5746a8871114
#
_cell.length_a   1.000
_cell.length_b   1.000
_cell.length_c   1.000
_cell.angle_alpha   90.00
_cell.angle_beta   90.00
_cell.angle_gamma   90.00
#
_symmetry.space_group_name_H-M   'P 1'
#
loop_
_entity.id
_entity.type
_entity.pdbx_description
1 polymer ?
#
loop_
_entity_poly.entity_id
_entity_poly.type
_entity_poly.pdbx_seq_one_letter_code
_entity_poly.pdbx_strand_id
1 'polypeptide(L)'
;MRWKSTGEVEINIGVLGSRNDVLWEFRDFLICLEAESDYKISMMLAKNRETLLRVMSFVPGGFDIIIVTDHLPGFVYLEMTEKAFAFNAEVKILFQMDRGIEFSDKLYPHALFVPGREQLKSLAKEKMDDMRTKKSEKGAAK
;
A
#
# COMPACT_ATOMS: atom_id res chain seq x y z
N MET A 1 22.72 -11.28 17.92
CA MET A 1 22.15 -11.15 17.53
C MET A 1 21.69 -11.04 16.92
N ARG A 2 21.78 -10.90 16.72
CA ARG A 2 21.25 -10.62 16.02
C ARG A 2 20.50 -10.83 15.57
N TRP A 3 20.42 -10.96 15.67
CA TRP A 3 19.70 -11.07 15.16
C TRP A 3 18.83 -10.96 14.77
N LYS A 4 18.57 -10.80 14.92
CA LYS A 4 17.80 -10.62 14.56
C LYS A 4 16.90 -10.24 13.93
N SER A 5 16.59 -9.63 14.33
CA SER A 5 15.82 -9.11 13.23
C SER A 5 15.84 -10.00 12.00
N THR A 6 16.60 -10.99 12.09
CA THR A 6 16.68 -11.97 11.01
C THR A 6 15.31 -12.57 10.78
N GLY A 7 14.83 -12.51 9.56
CA GLY A 7 13.53 -13.06 9.23
C GLY A 7 12.38 -12.09 9.41
N GLU A 8 12.63 -10.93 9.98
CA GLU A 8 11.59 -9.93 10.11
C GLU A 8 11.34 -9.26 8.77
N VAL A 9 10.11 -9.35 8.30
CA VAL A 9 9.71 -8.75 7.03
C VAL A 9 9.23 -7.34 7.29
N GLU A 10 9.67 -6.40 6.47
CA GLU A 10 9.19 -5.02 6.53
C GLU A 10 8.34 -4.72 5.30
N ILE A 11 7.18 -4.12 5.52
CA ILE A 11 6.26 -3.75 4.45
C ILE A 11 6.13 -2.23 4.44
N ASN A 12 6.43 -1.61 3.31
CA ASN A 12 6.36 -0.16 3.14
C ASN A 12 5.00 0.21 2.58
N ILE A 13 4.25 1.03 3.33
CA ILE A 13 2.88 1.38 2.97
C ILE A 13 2.71 2.90 2.91
N GLY A 14 2.16 3.37 1.79
CA GLY A 14 1.77 4.77 1.67
C GLY A 14 0.25 4.86 1.80
N VAL A 15 -0.23 5.83 2.57
CA VAL A 15 -1.67 6.09 2.69
C VAL A 15 -1.94 7.51 2.23
N LEU A 16 -2.82 7.65 1.26
CA LEU A 16 -3.22 8.94 0.71
C LEU A 16 -4.65 9.26 1.09
N GLY A 17 -4.85 10.43 1.71
CA GLY A 17 -6.19 10.88 2.05
C GLY A 17 -6.16 12.34 2.47
N SER A 18 -7.10 13.14 1.97
CA SER A 18 -7.17 14.56 2.29
C SER A 18 -7.75 14.83 3.68
N ARG A 19 -8.46 13.87 4.26
CA ARG A 19 -9.11 14.04 5.55
C ARG A 19 -8.28 13.44 6.67
N ASN A 20 -7.96 14.25 7.67
CA ASN A 20 -7.16 13.80 8.81
C ASN A 20 -7.79 12.64 9.56
N ASP A 21 -9.12 12.69 9.75
CA ASP A 21 -9.80 11.63 10.49
C ASP A 21 -9.66 10.27 9.80
N VAL A 22 -9.70 10.25 8.47
CA VAL A 22 -9.55 9.02 7.70
C VAL A 22 -8.11 8.54 7.74
N LEU A 23 -7.14 9.45 7.58
CA LEU A 23 -5.73 9.08 7.66
C LEU A 23 -5.39 8.48 9.03
N TRP A 24 -5.91 9.09 10.10
CA TRP A 24 -5.66 8.60 11.44
C TRP A 24 -6.32 7.25 11.70
N GLU A 25 -7.48 7.03 11.10
CA GLU A 25 -8.15 5.74 11.19
C GLU A 25 -7.29 4.64 10.57
N PHE A 26 -6.72 4.90 9.40
CA PHE A 26 -5.84 3.92 8.75
C PHE A 26 -4.51 3.76 9.48
N ARG A 27 -3.98 4.85 10.03
CA ARG A 27 -2.78 4.76 10.86
C ARG A 27 -3.02 3.80 12.03
N ASP A 28 -4.13 3.99 12.75
CA ASP A 28 -4.44 3.15 13.90
C ASP A 28 -4.67 1.70 13.48
N PHE A 29 -5.36 1.50 12.36
CA PHE A 29 -5.57 0.17 11.82
C PHE A 29 -4.23 -0.53 11.53
N LEU A 30 -3.28 0.17 10.92
CA LEU A 30 -1.99 -0.40 10.57
C LEU A 30 -1.14 -0.67 11.81
N ILE A 31 -1.21 0.21 12.81
CA ILE A 31 -0.49 -0.01 14.06
C ILE A 31 -1.02 -1.27 14.76
N CYS A 32 -2.33 -1.43 14.82
CA CYS A 32 -2.93 -2.62 15.42
C CYS A 32 -2.57 -3.88 14.65
N LEU A 33 -2.58 -3.77 13.33
CA LEU A 33 -2.25 -4.91 12.47
C LEU A 33 -0.80 -5.36 12.67
N GLU A 34 0.11 -4.38 12.77
CA GLU A 34 1.52 -4.69 13.02
C GLU A 34 1.69 -5.42 14.36
N ALA A 35 0.96 -4.95 15.38
CA ALA A 35 1.04 -5.54 16.72
C ALA A 35 0.56 -6.99 16.74
N GLU A 36 -0.34 -7.35 15.83
CA GLU A 36 -0.92 -8.68 15.76
C GLU A 36 -0.20 -9.61 14.80
N SER A 37 0.77 -9.09 14.07
CA SER A 37 1.43 -9.85 13.01
C SER A 37 2.91 -10.06 13.31
N ASP A 38 3.58 -10.79 12.43
CA ASP A 38 5.01 -11.05 12.56
C ASP A 38 5.83 -10.26 11.55
N TYR A 39 5.28 -9.15 11.06
CA TYR A 39 6.00 -8.27 10.14
C TYR A 39 5.96 -6.84 10.67
N LYS A 40 6.87 -6.02 10.15
CA LYS A 40 6.93 -4.61 10.47
C LYS A 40 6.25 -3.80 9.37
N ILE A 41 5.60 -2.72 9.78
CA ILE A 41 4.98 -1.79 8.83
C ILE A 41 5.69 -0.45 8.92
N SER A 42 6.23 0.00 7.80
CA SER A 42 6.79 1.34 7.68
C SER A 42 5.77 2.14 6.88
N MET A 43 5.08 3.07 7.54
CA MET A 43 4.00 3.79 6.88
C MET A 43 4.31 5.26 6.67
N MET A 44 3.77 5.81 5.59
CA MET A 44 3.85 7.22 5.25
C MET A 44 2.43 7.70 4.97
N LEU A 45 2.01 8.73 5.71
CA LEU A 45 0.68 9.31 5.51
C LEU A 45 0.84 10.59 4.68
N ALA A 46 0.06 10.72 3.63
CA ALA A 46 0.12 11.88 2.76
C ALA A 46 -1.28 12.46 2.55
N LYS A 47 -1.40 13.77 2.59
CA LYS A 47 -2.68 14.45 2.43
C LYS A 47 -2.99 14.78 0.98
N ASN A 48 -1.99 14.72 0.12
CA ASN A 48 -2.20 14.98 -1.30
C ASN A 48 -1.26 14.10 -2.13
N ARG A 49 -1.63 13.98 -3.37
CA ARG A 49 -0.94 13.14 -4.34
C ARG A 49 0.52 13.56 -4.54
N GLU A 50 0.76 14.86 -4.61
CA GLU A 50 2.09 15.38 -4.88
C GLU A 50 3.07 15.00 -3.77
N THR A 51 2.62 15.07 -2.53
CA THR A 51 3.45 14.68 -1.40
C THR A 51 3.78 13.19 -1.46
N LEU A 52 2.78 12.35 -1.74
CA LEU A 52 3.00 10.91 -1.82
C LEU A 52 3.99 10.56 -2.93
N LEU A 53 3.82 11.15 -4.11
CA LEU A 53 4.69 10.88 -5.24
C LEU A 53 6.12 11.37 -5.00
N ARG A 54 6.26 12.49 -4.29
CA ARG A 54 7.57 13.02 -3.96
C ARG A 54 8.33 12.10 -3.00
N VAL A 55 7.67 11.65 -1.94
CA VAL A 55 8.34 10.81 -0.95
C VAL A 55 8.59 9.40 -1.46
N MET A 56 7.86 8.99 -2.49
CA MET A 56 8.02 7.66 -3.06
C MET A 56 9.46 7.38 -3.49
N SER A 57 10.16 8.41 -3.99
CA SER A 57 11.54 8.26 -4.43
C SER A 57 12.51 8.05 -3.26
N PHE A 58 12.09 8.34 -2.04
CA PHE A 58 12.93 8.17 -0.86
C PHE A 58 12.67 6.86 -0.12
N VAL A 59 11.70 6.08 -0.57
CA VAL A 59 11.40 4.77 0.03
C VAL A 59 12.23 3.71 -0.69
N PRO A 60 13.14 3.03 0.00
CA PRO A 60 13.97 2.01 -0.65
C PRO A 60 13.12 0.93 -1.30
N GLY A 61 13.28 0.77 -2.61
CA GLY A 61 12.49 -0.18 -3.38
C GLY A 61 11.06 0.23 -3.65
N GLY A 62 10.67 1.46 -3.25
CA GLY A 62 9.30 1.94 -3.43
C GLY A 62 8.34 1.38 -2.40
N PHE A 63 7.08 1.81 -2.47
CA PHE A 63 6.04 1.27 -1.60
C PHE A 63 5.64 -0.13 -2.05
N ASP A 64 5.36 -0.97 -1.08
CA ASP A 64 4.79 -2.30 -1.36
C ASP A 64 3.29 -2.19 -1.59
N ILE A 65 2.63 -1.33 -0.80
CA ILE A 65 1.19 -1.12 -0.89
C ILE A 65 0.92 0.37 -0.76
N ILE A 66 0.02 0.88 -1.59
CA ILE A 66 -0.47 2.24 -1.48
C ILE A 66 -1.98 2.17 -1.29
N ILE A 67 -2.47 2.83 -0.25
CA ILE A 67 -3.89 2.87 0.07
C ILE A 67 -4.40 4.27 -0.24
N VAL A 68 -5.38 4.38 -1.12
CA VAL A 68 -5.94 5.67 -1.55
C VAL A 68 -7.38 5.76 -1.06
N THR A 69 -7.63 6.68 -0.15
CA THR A 69 -8.96 6.84 0.45
C THR A 69 -9.76 7.97 -0.18
N ASP A 70 -9.13 8.80 -1.01
CA ASP A 70 -9.80 9.91 -1.68
C ASP A 70 -10.37 9.48 -3.02
N HIS A 71 -11.43 10.18 -3.43
CA HIS A 71 -11.97 10.06 -4.78
C HIS A 71 -11.10 10.90 -5.70
N LEU A 72 -10.49 10.29 -6.70
CA LEU A 72 -9.61 10.97 -7.64
C LEU A 72 -10.13 10.80 -9.06
N PRO A 73 -9.83 11.75 -9.96
CA PRO A 73 -10.17 11.57 -11.38
C PRO A 73 -9.45 10.34 -11.96
N GLY A 74 -10.06 9.71 -12.96
CA GLY A 74 -9.53 8.48 -13.54
C GLY A 74 -8.09 8.57 -14.03
N PHE A 75 -7.72 9.69 -14.65
CA PHE A 75 -6.35 9.85 -15.15
C PHE A 75 -5.33 9.90 -14.01
N VAL A 76 -5.74 10.32 -12.81
CA VAL A 76 -4.85 10.37 -11.66
C VAL A 76 -4.57 8.96 -11.16
N TYR A 77 -5.56 8.08 -11.18
CA TYR A 77 -5.36 6.68 -10.82
C TYR A 77 -4.32 6.03 -11.73
N LEU A 78 -4.44 6.29 -13.02
CA LEU A 78 -3.51 5.75 -13.99
C LEU A 78 -2.10 6.26 -13.75
N GLU A 79 -1.96 7.57 -13.57
CA GLU A 79 -0.65 8.19 -13.33
C GLU A 79 0.02 7.64 -12.08
N MET A 80 -0.74 7.55 -10.99
CA MET A 80 -0.21 7.03 -9.74
C MET A 80 0.25 5.59 -9.87
N THR A 81 -0.55 4.78 -10.55
CA THR A 81 -0.24 3.37 -10.72
C THR A 81 1.04 3.21 -11.54
N GLU A 82 1.16 3.96 -12.62
CA GLU A 82 2.35 3.88 -13.46
C GLU A 82 3.61 4.31 -12.72
N LYS A 83 3.52 5.40 -11.96
CA LYS A 83 4.68 5.89 -11.21
C LYS A 83 5.09 4.94 -10.09
N ALA A 84 4.10 4.41 -9.36
CA ALA A 84 4.39 3.47 -8.29
C ALA A 84 5.01 2.20 -8.84
N PHE A 85 4.50 1.71 -9.95
CA PHE A 85 4.99 0.51 -10.60
C PHE A 85 6.44 0.68 -11.05
N ALA A 86 6.81 1.89 -11.49
CA ALA A 86 8.17 2.17 -11.92
C ALA A 86 9.18 2.03 -10.76
N PHE A 87 8.76 2.33 -9.53
CA PHE A 87 9.62 2.16 -8.36
C PHE A 87 9.60 0.74 -7.82
N ASN A 88 8.47 0.07 -7.95
CA ASN A 88 8.33 -1.29 -7.44
C ASN A 88 7.33 -2.05 -8.31
N ALA A 89 7.84 -2.98 -9.10
CA ALA A 89 7.01 -3.76 -10.03
C ALA A 89 6.01 -4.68 -9.31
N GLU A 90 6.18 -4.88 -8.01
CA GLU A 90 5.29 -5.72 -7.21
C GLU A 90 4.26 -4.92 -6.43
N VAL A 91 4.22 -3.59 -6.60
CA VAL A 91 3.34 -2.71 -5.83
C VAL A 91 1.88 -3.07 -6.06
N LYS A 92 1.08 -2.93 -4.98
CA LYS A 92 -0.37 -3.02 -5.06
C LYS A 92 -0.95 -1.69 -4.61
N ILE A 93 -1.84 -1.15 -5.42
CA ILE A 93 -2.48 0.14 -5.11
C ILE A 93 -3.97 -0.13 -4.89
N LEU A 94 -4.45 0.22 -3.70
CA LEU A 94 -5.80 -0.07 -3.28
C LEU A 94 -6.60 1.23 -3.27
N PHE A 95 -7.65 1.30 -4.08
CA PHE A 95 -8.48 2.50 -4.22
C PHE A 95 -9.85 2.27 -3.62
N GLN A 96 -10.31 3.23 -2.83
CA GLN A 96 -11.67 3.22 -2.33
C GLN A 96 -12.55 3.95 -3.34
N MET A 97 -13.49 3.22 -3.95
CA MET A 97 -14.38 3.77 -4.96
C MET A 97 -15.73 3.09 -4.89
N ASP A 98 -16.78 3.88 -5.00
CA ASP A 98 -18.16 3.36 -4.93
C ASP A 98 -18.55 2.57 -6.16
N ARG A 99 -17.90 2.82 -7.28
CA ARG A 99 -18.20 2.16 -8.54
C ARG A 99 -16.93 1.66 -9.16
N GLY A 100 -17.04 0.58 -9.89
CA GLY A 100 -15.95 0.11 -10.71
C GLY A 100 -15.63 1.14 -11.77
N ILE A 101 -14.36 1.45 -11.92
CA ILE A 101 -13.89 2.26 -13.03
C ILE A 101 -13.27 1.30 -14.02
N GLU A 102 -13.59 1.46 -15.29
CA GLU A 102 -12.98 0.64 -16.30
C GLU A 102 -11.56 1.14 -16.53
N PHE A 103 -10.60 0.31 -16.15
CA PHE A 103 -9.21 0.58 -16.40
C PHE A 103 -8.71 -0.43 -17.41
N SER A 104 -7.65 -0.04 -18.08
CA SER A 104 -6.98 -0.94 -18.99
C SER A 104 -6.47 -2.15 -18.22
N ASP A 105 -6.50 -3.31 -18.86
CA ASP A 105 -5.99 -4.55 -18.26
C ASP A 105 -4.53 -4.43 -17.83
N LYS A 106 -3.82 -3.45 -18.34
CA LYS A 106 -2.44 -3.19 -17.98
C LYS A 106 -2.27 -2.87 -16.50
N LEU A 107 -3.27 -2.27 -15.88
CA LEU A 107 -3.17 -1.87 -14.48
C LEU A 107 -3.51 -2.98 -13.51
N TYR A 108 -4.31 -3.93 -13.96
CA TYR A 108 -4.64 -5.08 -13.14
C TYR A 108 -3.48 -6.07 -13.24
N PRO A 109 -2.98 -6.64 -12.16
CA PRO A 109 -3.49 -6.66 -10.78
C PRO A 109 -2.87 -5.61 -9.86
N HIS A 110 -2.23 -4.59 -10.38
CA HIS A 110 -1.56 -3.58 -9.55
C HIS A 110 -2.55 -2.62 -8.89
N ALA A 111 -3.65 -2.31 -9.58
CA ALA A 111 -4.67 -1.41 -9.07
C ALA A 111 -5.93 -2.21 -8.72
N LEU A 112 -6.36 -2.10 -7.47
CA LEU A 112 -7.53 -2.83 -6.98
C LEU A 112 -8.53 -1.82 -6.41
N PHE A 113 -9.81 -2.06 -6.65
CA PHE A 113 -10.87 -1.11 -6.29
C PHE A 113 -11.91 -1.76 -5.40
N VAL A 114 -12.27 -1.10 -4.30
CA VAL A 114 -13.31 -1.57 -3.40
C VAL A 114 -14.21 -0.40 -3.01
N PRO A 115 -15.50 -0.63 -2.78
CA PRO A 115 -16.44 0.46 -2.57
C PRO A 115 -16.38 1.11 -1.19
N GLY A 116 -15.95 0.40 -0.16
CA GLY A 116 -16.06 0.89 1.19
C GLY A 116 -14.76 0.84 1.95
N ARG A 117 -14.75 1.57 3.07
CA ARG A 117 -13.57 1.69 3.92
C ARG A 117 -13.23 0.36 4.59
N GLU A 118 -14.24 -0.37 5.04
CA GLU A 118 -14.00 -1.66 5.68
C GLU A 118 -13.46 -2.70 4.69
N GLN A 119 -13.98 -2.68 3.46
CA GLN A 119 -13.45 -3.53 2.41
C GLN A 119 -12.01 -3.16 2.07
N LEU A 120 -11.70 -1.86 2.12
CA LEU A 120 -10.34 -1.39 1.86
C LEU A 120 -9.37 -1.91 2.92
N LYS A 121 -9.78 -1.89 4.19
CA LYS A 121 -8.97 -2.44 5.27
C LYS A 121 -8.77 -3.94 5.13
N SER A 122 -9.83 -4.66 4.80
CA SER A 122 -9.74 -6.12 4.60
C SER A 122 -8.82 -6.47 3.46
N LEU A 123 -8.92 -5.72 2.36
CA LEU A 123 -8.06 -5.94 1.21
C LEU A 123 -6.60 -5.62 1.53
N ALA A 124 -6.37 -4.54 2.29
CA ALA A 124 -5.03 -4.18 2.71
C ALA A 124 -4.39 -5.29 3.54
N LYS A 125 -5.14 -5.85 4.49
CA LYS A 125 -4.64 -6.94 5.31
C LYS A 125 -4.29 -8.16 4.46
N GLU A 126 -5.16 -8.50 3.52
CA GLU A 126 -4.92 -9.62 2.61
C GLU A 126 -3.63 -9.42 1.81
N LYS A 127 -3.43 -8.21 1.28
CA LYS A 127 -2.24 -7.93 0.47
C LYS A 127 -0.97 -7.87 1.31
N MET A 128 -1.08 -7.41 2.56
CA MET A 128 0.06 -7.44 3.45
C MET A 128 0.47 -8.86 3.80
N ASP A 129 -0.49 -9.73 4.05
CA ASP A 129 -0.21 -11.14 4.32
C ASP A 129 0.46 -11.79 3.11
N ASP A 130 -0.02 -11.47 1.89
CA ASP A 130 0.60 -11.97 0.67
C ASP A 130 2.04 -11.47 0.52
N MET A 131 2.27 -10.19 0.80
CA MET A 131 3.61 -9.60 0.71
C MET A 131 4.54 -10.22 1.73
N ARG A 132 4.05 -10.47 2.93
CA ARG A 132 4.83 -11.10 3.98
C ARG A 132 5.30 -12.48 3.54
N THR A 133 4.40 -13.25 2.95
CA THR A 133 4.73 -14.59 2.46
C THR A 133 5.78 -14.52 1.35
N LYS A 134 5.57 -13.63 0.38
CA LYS A 134 6.51 -13.47 -0.74
C LYS A 134 7.89 -13.06 -0.29
N LYS A 135 7.96 -12.07 0.61
CA LYS A 135 9.25 -11.58 1.11
C LYS A 135 9.97 -12.63 1.94
N SER A 136 9.21 -13.38 2.71
CA SER A 136 9.77 -14.46 3.52
C SER A 136 10.35 -15.57 2.63
N GLU A 137 9.63 -15.92 1.56
CA GLU A 137 10.10 -16.92 0.60
C GLU A 137 11.37 -16.45 -0.11
N LYS A 138 11.41 -15.19 -0.52
CA LYS A 138 12.61 -14.65 -1.17
C LYS A 138 13.81 -14.70 -0.25
N GLY A 139 13.62 -14.38 1.03
CA GLY A 139 14.68 -14.46 2.01
C GLY A 139 15.15 -15.89 2.21
N ALA A 140 14.21 -16.83 2.27
CA ALA A 140 14.54 -18.24 2.46
C ALA A 140 15.25 -18.84 1.26
N ALA A 141 14.99 -18.31 0.07
CA ALA A 141 15.60 -18.83 -1.15
C ALA A 141 17.08 -18.51 -1.26
N LYS A 142 17.58 -17.62 -0.44
CA LYS A 142 18.99 -17.30 -0.42
C LYS A 142 19.73 -18.30 0.46
#